data_92a8c66cd0d1dfc7814b55c2708d125d
#
_entry.id   92a8c66cd0d1dfc7814b55c2708d125d
#
_cell.length_a   1.000
_cell.length_b   1.000
_cell.length_c   1.000
_cell.angle_alpha   90.00
_cell.angle_beta   90.00
_cell.angle_gamma   90.00
#
_symmetry.space_group_name_H-M   'P 1'
#
loop_
_entity.id
_entity.type
_entity.pdbx_description
1 polymer ?
#
loop_
_entity_poly.entity_id
_entity_poly.type
_entity_poly.pdbx_seq_one_letter_code
_entity_poly.pdbx_strand_id
1 'polypeptide(L)'
;MSEAISQPELQAEQPPAEFQRPGSEEFFEGAVPDPYDVAIEDINPMSGRLFSEDKQWGFFERLRNEDPVHFNETELAGRYWSLSRYDDIKKVDCDHKRFSSAHGITLGFPIDTPLPEGALNVSMFIAMDPPTHDVQRRTVSPVVAPSNLANLEALIRQRTRTILDDLPIGESFNWVDSVSIELTTMMLATLFDFPFEERRKLTRWSDVATAVPGAGVVDSEEQRRAELIECLQYFTALWEERKRNPGNDLISMLAHGDDTKDMEPLEFLGNLILLIVGGNDTTRNSMTGGIYAFNKFPDQLEKLRANPALIPSAVAEIIRWQTPLAYMRRTANEDVEIGGKTIKKDDQVLMWYVSGNRDERVFESPNDLIIDRKNVRQHLSFGFGIHRCMGNRLAEMQLRVLWEELLPRFSKMEVLEEPERIFSPFVKGYAHMDVELTKH
;
A
#
# COMPACT_ATOMS: atom_id res chain seq x y z
N MET A 1 -23.02 -41.12 7.91
CA MET A 1 -24.01 -40.07 7.79
C MET A 1 -23.27 -38.77 7.92
N SER A 2 -23.07 -38.13 6.76
CA SER A 2 -22.35 -36.87 6.66
C SER A 2 -23.37 -35.75 6.97
N GLU A 3 -23.23 -35.11 8.10
CA GLU A 3 -23.94 -33.86 8.37
C GLU A 3 -23.30 -32.78 7.50
N ALA A 4 -24.04 -32.36 6.47
CA ALA A 4 -23.73 -31.19 5.72
C ALA A 4 -23.81 -29.98 6.66
N ILE A 5 -22.68 -29.32 6.90
CA ILE A 5 -22.64 -28.02 7.54
C ILE A 5 -23.44 -27.07 6.63
N SER A 6 -24.62 -26.67 7.10
CA SER A 6 -25.45 -25.68 6.42
C SER A 6 -24.66 -24.39 6.29
N GLN A 7 -24.37 -24.02 5.06
CA GLN A 7 -23.84 -22.68 4.75
C GLN A 7 -24.81 -21.64 5.33
N PRO A 8 -24.35 -20.64 6.08
CA PRO A 8 -25.21 -19.50 6.37
C PRO A 8 -25.53 -18.85 5.02
N GLU A 9 -26.80 -18.87 4.64
CA GLU A 9 -27.31 -18.06 3.56
C GLU A 9 -27.08 -16.59 3.95
N LEU A 10 -25.97 -16.01 3.46
CA LEU A 10 -25.77 -14.58 3.42
C LEU A 10 -26.75 -14.03 2.38
N GLN A 11 -28.02 -13.88 2.79
CA GLN A 11 -29.01 -13.17 1.99
C GLN A 11 -28.50 -11.74 1.81
N ALA A 12 -28.31 -11.35 0.56
CA ALA A 12 -27.98 -9.99 0.18
C ALA A 12 -29.23 -9.12 0.40
N GLU A 13 -29.38 -8.57 1.62
CA GLU A 13 -30.26 -7.41 1.82
C GLU A 13 -29.59 -6.20 1.18
N GLN A 14 -30.35 -5.42 0.41
CA GLN A 14 -29.86 -4.23 -0.26
C GLN A 14 -29.34 -3.23 0.80
N PRO A 15 -28.11 -2.74 0.70
CA PRO A 15 -27.63 -1.68 1.59
C PRO A 15 -28.49 -0.43 1.39
N PRO A 16 -28.68 0.37 2.46
CA PRO A 16 -29.32 1.66 2.34
C PRO A 16 -28.56 2.53 1.33
N ALA A 17 -29.28 3.36 0.58
CA ALA A 17 -28.70 4.28 -0.39
C ALA A 17 -27.57 5.11 0.26
N GLU A 18 -26.41 5.18 -0.40
CA GLU A 18 -25.28 6.03 -0.07
C GLU A 18 -24.48 5.67 1.20
N PHE A 19 -23.93 4.45 1.28
CA PHE A 19 -22.88 4.18 2.24
C PHE A 19 -21.58 4.87 1.84
N GLN A 20 -21.20 5.93 2.58
CA GLN A 20 -19.91 6.60 2.44
C GLN A 20 -18.93 6.10 3.53
N ARG A 21 -17.67 5.96 3.16
CA ARG A 21 -16.60 5.62 4.08
C ARG A 21 -15.86 6.87 4.54
N PRO A 22 -15.42 6.95 5.81
CA PRO A 22 -14.46 7.95 6.21
C PRO A 22 -13.23 7.95 5.30
N GLY A 23 -12.81 9.15 4.83
CA GLY A 23 -11.71 9.33 3.89
C GLY A 23 -12.08 9.16 2.42
N SER A 24 -13.37 8.95 2.09
CA SER A 24 -13.89 9.08 0.71
C SER A 24 -14.50 10.45 0.44
N GLU A 25 -14.56 11.32 1.47
CA GLU A 25 -15.08 12.66 1.34
C GLU A 25 -14.18 13.51 0.45
N GLU A 26 -14.77 14.37 -0.37
CA GLU A 26 -14.02 15.35 -1.13
C GLU A 26 -14.22 16.74 -0.50
N PHE A 27 -13.11 17.41 -0.20
CA PHE A 27 -13.10 18.66 0.56
C PHE A 27 -12.96 19.91 -0.31
N PHE A 28 -12.78 19.75 -1.62
CA PHE A 28 -12.60 20.86 -2.53
C PHE A 28 -13.73 20.95 -3.56
N GLU A 29 -14.49 22.05 -3.51
CA GLU A 29 -15.41 22.39 -4.59
C GLU A 29 -14.63 23.01 -5.77
N GLY A 30 -14.65 22.36 -6.93
CA GLY A 30 -13.92 22.84 -8.11
C GLY A 30 -12.43 22.46 -8.12
N ALA A 31 -11.58 23.35 -8.62
CA ALA A 31 -10.14 23.09 -8.69
C ALA A 31 -9.49 23.11 -7.29
N VAL A 32 -8.47 22.25 -7.08
CA VAL A 32 -7.67 22.28 -5.86
C VAL A 32 -6.99 23.65 -5.74
N PRO A 33 -7.22 24.41 -4.64
CA PRO A 33 -6.66 25.74 -4.45
C PRO A 33 -5.14 25.70 -4.19
N ASP A 34 -4.50 26.86 -4.25
CA ASP A 34 -3.15 27.00 -3.71
C ASP A 34 -3.18 26.72 -2.20
N PRO A 35 -2.27 25.93 -1.64
CA PRO A 35 -2.26 25.60 -0.21
C PRO A 35 -2.16 26.84 0.69
N TYR A 36 -1.62 27.96 0.22
CA TYR A 36 -1.51 29.22 0.98
C TYR A 36 -2.76 30.11 0.90
N ASP A 37 -3.69 29.80 0.01
CA ASP A 37 -5.01 30.46 -0.08
C ASP A 37 -6.05 29.82 0.86
N VAL A 38 -5.73 28.68 1.48
CA VAL A 38 -6.59 27.96 2.43
C VAL A 38 -6.19 28.35 3.85
N ALA A 39 -7.13 28.57 4.77
CA ALA A 39 -6.80 28.74 6.18
C ALA A 39 -6.16 27.46 6.74
N ILE A 40 -5.17 27.58 7.64
CA ILE A 40 -4.41 26.39 8.10
C ILE A 40 -5.32 25.38 8.77
N GLU A 41 -6.32 25.84 9.51
CA GLU A 41 -7.33 25.02 10.20
C GLU A 41 -8.27 24.26 9.27
N ASP A 42 -8.41 24.73 8.00
CA ASP A 42 -9.28 24.12 7.00
C ASP A 42 -8.54 23.11 6.09
N ILE A 43 -7.24 22.97 6.28
CA ILE A 43 -6.47 21.98 5.51
C ILE A 43 -6.89 20.58 5.92
N ASN A 44 -7.38 19.82 4.94
CA ASN A 44 -7.64 18.38 5.13
C ASN A 44 -6.93 17.56 4.04
N PRO A 45 -5.86 16.85 4.37
CA PRO A 45 -5.10 16.07 3.39
C PRO A 45 -5.79 14.77 2.95
N MET A 46 -6.96 14.43 3.53
CA MET A 46 -7.74 13.23 3.19
C MET A 46 -8.60 13.43 1.92
N SER A 47 -8.03 13.98 0.85
CA SER A 47 -8.68 14.15 -0.44
C SER A 47 -8.01 13.30 -1.51
N GLY A 48 -8.77 12.42 -2.17
CA GLY A 48 -8.28 11.63 -3.31
C GLY A 48 -7.80 12.51 -4.47
N ARG A 49 -8.41 13.69 -4.64
CA ARG A 49 -8.05 14.65 -5.69
C ARG A 49 -6.66 15.24 -5.49
N LEU A 50 -6.25 15.51 -4.25
CA LEU A 50 -4.88 15.97 -3.98
C LEU A 50 -3.84 15.01 -4.55
N PHE A 51 -4.08 13.71 -4.41
CA PHE A 51 -3.16 12.68 -4.86
C PHE A 51 -3.27 12.39 -6.36
N SER A 52 -4.48 12.39 -6.91
CA SER A 52 -4.66 12.16 -8.35
C SER A 52 -4.16 13.33 -9.20
N GLU A 53 -4.21 14.58 -8.69
CA GLU A 53 -3.68 15.78 -9.34
C GLU A 53 -2.22 16.09 -8.95
N ASP A 54 -1.56 15.26 -8.10
CA ASP A 54 -0.19 15.46 -7.58
C ASP A 54 0.02 16.79 -6.83
N LYS A 55 -1.03 17.31 -6.19
CA LYS A 55 -1.03 18.63 -5.53
C LYS A 55 -0.83 18.59 -4.02
N GLN A 56 -0.70 17.42 -3.41
CA GLN A 56 -0.56 17.25 -1.96
C GLN A 56 0.71 17.89 -1.36
N TRP A 57 1.71 18.15 -2.16
CA TRP A 57 3.05 18.52 -1.68
C TRP A 57 3.09 19.84 -0.92
N GLY A 58 2.48 20.88 -1.45
CA GLY A 58 2.43 22.21 -0.82
C GLY A 58 1.61 22.20 0.47
N PHE A 59 0.51 21.42 0.52
CA PHE A 59 -0.28 21.24 1.74
C PHE A 59 0.53 20.56 2.85
N PHE A 60 1.26 19.49 2.53
CA PHE A 60 2.11 18.84 3.53
C PHE A 60 3.32 19.69 3.92
N GLU A 61 3.92 20.45 3.02
CA GLU A 61 4.99 21.39 3.35
C GLU A 61 4.51 22.42 4.35
N ARG A 62 3.35 23.01 4.10
CA ARG A 62 2.72 23.96 4.98
C ARG A 62 2.38 23.37 6.34
N LEU A 63 1.77 22.18 6.38
CA LEU A 63 1.48 21.49 7.64
C LEU A 63 2.77 21.20 8.44
N ARG A 64 3.85 20.71 7.79
CA ARG A 64 5.13 20.47 8.47
C ARG A 64 5.69 21.75 9.11
N ASN A 65 5.49 22.90 8.49
CA ASN A 65 6.06 24.17 8.94
C ASN A 65 5.20 24.88 9.99
N GLU A 66 3.89 24.92 9.77
CA GLU A 66 2.97 25.76 10.55
C GLU A 66 2.19 24.97 11.60
N ASP A 67 1.72 23.74 11.28
CA ASP A 67 0.91 22.91 12.18
C ASP A 67 1.16 21.41 12.01
N PRO A 68 2.31 20.90 12.48
CA PRO A 68 2.75 19.53 12.21
C PRO A 68 1.95 18.42 12.89
N VAL A 69 1.18 18.75 13.91
CA VAL A 69 0.22 17.88 14.60
C VAL A 69 -1.15 18.51 14.39
N HIS A 70 -1.68 18.30 13.20
CA HIS A 70 -2.85 19.01 12.71
C HIS A 70 -4.14 18.30 13.09
N PHE A 71 -5.11 19.06 13.62
CA PHE A 71 -6.42 18.55 14.03
C PHE A 71 -7.42 18.68 12.88
N ASN A 72 -8.14 17.59 12.62
CA ASN A 72 -9.27 17.56 11.72
C ASN A 72 -10.49 16.92 12.40
N GLU A 73 -11.68 17.27 11.94
CA GLU A 73 -12.93 16.66 12.35
C GLU A 73 -13.89 16.61 11.17
N THR A 74 -14.49 15.45 10.89
CA THR A 74 -15.53 15.30 9.88
C THR A 74 -16.73 14.58 10.45
N GLU A 75 -17.89 14.67 9.78
CA GLU A 75 -19.10 14.01 10.22
C GLU A 75 -18.94 12.47 10.26
N LEU A 76 -18.25 11.91 9.26
CA LEU A 76 -18.06 10.47 9.15
C LEU A 76 -16.95 9.92 10.05
N ALA A 77 -15.81 10.60 10.10
CA ALA A 77 -14.63 10.10 10.83
C ALA A 77 -14.59 10.57 12.30
N GLY A 78 -15.37 11.58 12.66
CA GLY A 78 -15.21 12.27 13.93
C GLY A 78 -13.83 12.95 14.02
N ARG A 79 -13.26 12.93 15.20
CA ARG A 79 -11.98 13.59 15.52
C ARG A 79 -10.79 12.77 15.06
N TYR A 80 -9.84 13.41 14.38
CA TYR A 80 -8.56 12.78 14.03
C TYR A 80 -7.42 13.79 13.90
N TRP A 81 -6.20 13.29 13.99
CA TRP A 81 -4.98 14.08 13.93
C TRP A 81 -4.12 13.65 12.75
N SER A 82 -3.60 14.61 12.02
CA SER A 82 -2.68 14.43 10.90
C SER A 82 -1.26 14.77 11.34
N LEU A 83 -0.38 13.75 11.47
CA LEU A 83 1.03 13.95 11.75
C LEU A 83 1.81 14.08 10.44
N SER A 84 2.50 15.21 10.25
CA SER A 84 3.20 15.52 9.02
C SER A 84 4.73 15.47 9.12
N ARG A 85 5.33 15.58 10.33
CA ARG A 85 6.79 15.51 10.56
C ARG A 85 7.29 14.11 10.79
N TYR A 86 8.47 13.82 10.28
CA TYR A 86 9.14 12.51 10.37
C TYR A 86 9.23 11.98 11.82
N ASP A 87 9.74 12.79 12.74
CA ASP A 87 9.99 12.34 14.11
C ASP A 87 8.70 12.06 14.89
N ASP A 88 7.64 12.85 14.68
CA ASP A 88 6.33 12.63 15.30
C ASP A 88 5.68 11.34 14.77
N ILE A 89 5.74 11.13 13.46
CA ILE A 89 5.27 9.91 12.81
C ILE A 89 6.01 8.69 13.37
N LYS A 90 7.34 8.72 13.39
CA LYS A 90 8.16 7.61 13.89
C LYS A 90 7.91 7.33 15.37
N LYS A 91 7.71 8.37 16.19
CA LYS A 91 7.39 8.24 17.61
C LYS A 91 6.09 7.47 17.81
N VAL A 92 5.04 7.80 17.06
CA VAL A 92 3.74 7.12 17.13
C VAL A 92 3.83 5.70 16.59
N ASP A 93 4.47 5.50 15.45
CA ASP A 93 4.60 4.19 14.81
C ASP A 93 5.39 3.17 15.65
N CYS A 94 6.32 3.65 16.48
CA CYS A 94 7.10 2.81 17.40
C CYS A 94 6.40 2.54 18.75
N ASP A 95 5.37 3.28 19.10
CA ASP A 95 4.72 3.22 20.40
C ASP A 95 3.36 2.51 20.37
N HIS A 96 3.39 1.20 20.08
CA HIS A 96 2.20 0.37 20.03
C HIS A 96 1.43 0.24 21.35
N LYS A 97 2.01 0.66 22.48
CA LYS A 97 1.34 0.62 23.79
C LYS A 97 0.33 1.75 23.94
N ARG A 98 0.72 2.95 23.50
CA ARG A 98 -0.13 4.14 23.55
C ARG A 98 -0.96 4.35 22.28
N PHE A 99 -0.52 3.76 21.15
CA PHE A 99 -1.14 3.91 19.84
C PHE A 99 -1.45 2.54 19.23
N SER A 100 -2.71 2.13 19.38
CA SER A 100 -3.23 0.84 18.94
C SER A 100 -3.44 0.79 17.43
N SER A 101 -3.24 -0.39 16.84
CA SER A 101 -3.66 -0.72 15.48
C SER A 101 -5.02 -1.46 15.45
N ALA A 102 -5.53 -1.93 16.58
CA ALA A 102 -6.70 -2.82 16.63
C ALA A 102 -8.00 -2.22 16.09
N HIS A 103 -8.07 -0.90 15.96
CA HIS A 103 -9.25 -0.21 15.41
C HIS A 103 -9.13 0.10 13.92
N GLY A 104 -8.15 -0.49 13.22
CA GLY A 104 -7.91 -0.34 11.78
C GLY A 104 -6.70 0.53 11.44
N ILE A 105 -6.30 0.47 10.17
CA ILE A 105 -5.06 1.08 9.64
C ILE A 105 -5.31 2.26 8.69
N THR A 106 -6.56 2.49 8.31
CA THR A 106 -7.03 3.63 7.51
C THR A 106 -7.98 4.48 8.33
N LEU A 107 -8.24 5.71 7.93
CA LEU A 107 -9.26 6.55 8.57
C LEU A 107 -10.59 5.79 8.58
N GLY A 108 -11.24 5.73 9.73
CA GLY A 108 -12.44 4.94 9.95
C GLY A 108 -13.47 5.71 10.76
N PHE A 109 -14.61 5.08 11.00
CA PHE A 109 -15.62 5.61 11.91
C PHE A 109 -15.07 5.74 13.34
N PRO A 110 -15.64 6.64 14.17
CA PRO A 110 -15.35 6.66 15.59
C PRO A 110 -15.60 5.28 16.24
N ILE A 111 -14.84 4.96 17.29
CA ILE A 111 -14.85 3.62 17.92
C ILE A 111 -16.27 3.18 18.34
N ASP A 112 -17.05 4.11 18.88
CA ASP A 112 -18.40 3.83 19.39
C ASP A 112 -19.50 3.87 18.30
N THR A 113 -19.11 4.12 17.04
CA THR A 113 -20.07 4.13 15.93
C THR A 113 -20.30 2.72 15.43
N PRO A 114 -21.54 2.21 15.46
CA PRO A 114 -21.87 0.93 14.85
C PRO A 114 -21.51 0.95 13.37
N LEU A 115 -20.89 -0.13 12.90
CA LEU A 115 -20.64 -0.26 11.47
C LEU A 115 -21.98 -0.28 10.72
N PRO A 116 -22.06 0.40 9.58
CA PRO A 116 -23.25 0.37 8.75
C PRO A 116 -23.61 -1.06 8.36
N GLU A 117 -24.92 -1.29 8.17
CA GLU A 117 -25.44 -2.57 7.73
C GLU A 117 -24.78 -2.97 6.40
N GLY A 118 -24.34 -4.21 6.32
CA GLY A 118 -23.62 -4.72 5.15
C GLY A 118 -22.14 -4.40 5.09
N ALA A 119 -21.56 -3.59 5.98
CA ALA A 119 -20.14 -3.37 6.03
C ALA A 119 -19.37 -4.67 6.35
N LEU A 120 -18.32 -4.99 5.56
CA LEU A 120 -17.45 -6.10 5.86
C LEU A 120 -16.49 -5.70 6.99
N ASN A 121 -16.68 -6.29 8.16
CA ASN A 121 -15.73 -6.17 9.26
C ASN A 121 -14.67 -7.27 9.14
N VAL A 122 -13.59 -6.99 8.42
CA VAL A 122 -12.49 -7.93 8.25
C VAL A 122 -11.38 -7.65 9.28
N SER A 123 -11.00 -8.70 10.00
CA SER A 123 -9.87 -8.65 10.92
C SER A 123 -8.60 -9.10 10.20
N MET A 124 -7.48 -8.37 10.40
CA MET A 124 -6.19 -8.69 9.78
C MET A 124 -5.05 -8.37 10.75
N PHE A 125 -3.97 -9.14 10.72
CA PHE A 125 -2.91 -9.00 11.75
C PHE A 125 -2.23 -7.62 11.79
N ILE A 126 -2.22 -6.86 10.69
CA ILE A 126 -1.72 -5.47 10.70
C ILE A 126 -2.63 -4.54 11.51
N ALA A 127 -3.90 -4.90 11.67
CA ALA A 127 -4.91 -4.22 12.48
C ALA A 127 -5.15 -4.97 13.80
N MET A 128 -4.09 -5.48 14.42
CA MET A 128 -4.10 -6.14 15.72
C MET A 128 -2.96 -5.63 16.58
N ASP A 129 -3.14 -5.74 17.88
CA ASP A 129 -2.09 -5.48 18.88
C ASP A 129 -1.53 -6.81 19.44
N PRO A 130 -0.34 -6.78 20.09
CA PRO A 130 0.15 -7.93 20.81
C PRO A 130 -0.82 -8.39 21.92
N PRO A 131 -0.94 -9.70 22.21
CA PRO A 131 -0.11 -10.80 21.67
C PRO A 131 -0.57 -11.36 20.33
N THR A 132 -1.81 -11.11 19.91
CA THR A 132 -2.43 -11.72 18.72
C THR A 132 -1.67 -11.35 17.44
N HIS A 133 -1.30 -10.06 17.28
CA HIS A 133 -0.46 -9.61 16.19
C HIS A 133 0.82 -10.44 16.04
N ASP A 134 1.55 -10.64 17.14
CA ASP A 134 2.88 -11.29 17.11
C ASP A 134 2.78 -12.74 16.67
N VAL A 135 1.72 -13.41 17.09
CA VAL A 135 1.44 -14.80 16.78
C VAL A 135 1.15 -14.97 15.30
N GLN A 136 0.19 -14.24 14.76
CA GLN A 136 -0.20 -14.35 13.35
C GLN A 136 0.91 -13.91 12.40
N ARG A 137 1.58 -12.79 12.72
CA ARG A 137 2.73 -12.33 11.95
C ARG A 137 3.84 -13.38 11.88
N ARG A 138 4.12 -14.07 12.97
CA ARG A 138 5.15 -15.12 13.05
C ARG A 138 4.84 -16.29 12.12
N THR A 139 3.56 -16.66 11.98
CA THR A 139 3.12 -17.77 11.11
C THR A 139 3.49 -17.54 9.65
N VAL A 140 3.33 -16.31 9.14
CA VAL A 140 3.59 -15.99 7.72
C VAL A 140 5.02 -15.48 7.44
N SER A 141 5.77 -15.10 8.48
CA SER A 141 7.13 -14.54 8.33
C SER A 141 8.13 -15.45 7.59
N PRO A 142 8.08 -16.79 7.67
CA PRO A 142 9.01 -17.68 6.96
C PRO A 142 9.01 -17.50 5.44
N VAL A 143 7.89 -17.11 4.84
CA VAL A 143 7.78 -16.87 3.38
C VAL A 143 8.76 -15.81 2.89
N VAL A 144 9.00 -14.79 3.68
CA VAL A 144 9.93 -13.69 3.34
C VAL A 144 11.27 -13.80 4.08
N ALA A 145 11.57 -14.97 4.64
CA ALA A 145 12.87 -15.21 5.26
C ALA A 145 14.00 -15.19 4.21
N PRO A 146 15.23 -14.78 4.59
CA PRO A 146 16.35 -14.63 3.64
C PRO A 146 16.65 -15.89 2.82
N SER A 147 16.53 -17.09 3.44
CA SER A 147 16.74 -18.36 2.74
C SER A 147 15.70 -18.61 1.64
N ASN A 148 14.43 -18.28 1.89
CA ASN A 148 13.38 -18.42 0.90
C ASN A 148 13.50 -17.36 -0.21
N LEU A 149 13.84 -16.13 0.15
CA LEU A 149 14.07 -15.05 -0.81
C LEU A 149 15.21 -15.39 -1.79
N ALA A 150 16.28 -16.03 -1.33
CA ALA A 150 17.37 -16.46 -2.21
C ALA A 150 16.88 -17.45 -3.29
N ASN A 151 15.93 -18.32 -2.97
CA ASN A 151 15.33 -19.25 -3.94
C ASN A 151 14.40 -18.51 -4.92
N LEU A 152 13.72 -17.46 -4.48
CA LEU A 152 12.81 -16.68 -5.31
C LEU A 152 13.53 -15.74 -6.30
N GLU A 153 14.77 -15.30 -6.00
CA GLU A 153 15.48 -14.33 -6.84
C GLU A 153 15.68 -14.83 -8.28
N ALA A 154 16.09 -16.07 -8.46
CA ALA A 154 16.29 -16.65 -9.79
C ALA A 154 14.98 -16.67 -10.61
N LEU A 155 13.86 -17.00 -9.98
CA LEU A 155 12.53 -17.00 -10.59
C LEU A 155 12.08 -15.58 -10.95
N ILE A 156 12.24 -14.61 -10.04
CA ILE A 156 11.91 -13.20 -10.27
C ILE A 156 12.71 -12.69 -11.46
N ARG A 157 14.00 -12.97 -11.51
CA ARG A 157 14.88 -12.55 -12.61
C ARG A 157 14.46 -13.16 -13.95
N GLN A 158 14.14 -14.44 -13.98
CA GLN A 158 13.64 -15.10 -15.20
C GLN A 158 12.35 -14.43 -15.70
N ARG A 159 11.38 -14.18 -14.82
CA ARG A 159 10.11 -13.54 -15.18
C ARG A 159 10.30 -12.11 -15.64
N THR A 160 11.17 -11.36 -14.96
CA THR A 160 11.52 -10.01 -15.38
C THR A 160 12.11 -10.01 -16.80
N ARG A 161 13.03 -10.93 -17.11
CA ARG A 161 13.59 -11.08 -18.44
C ARG A 161 12.52 -11.38 -19.48
N THR A 162 11.67 -12.37 -19.23
CA THR A 162 10.60 -12.72 -20.16
C THR A 162 9.71 -11.53 -20.47
N ILE A 163 9.25 -10.80 -19.45
CA ILE A 163 8.41 -9.61 -19.66
C ILE A 163 9.17 -8.55 -20.48
N LEU A 164 10.42 -8.23 -20.10
CA LEU A 164 11.18 -7.18 -20.78
C LEU A 164 11.57 -7.54 -22.22
N ASP A 165 11.74 -8.83 -22.52
CA ASP A 165 12.06 -9.33 -23.85
C ASP A 165 10.84 -9.28 -24.81
N ASP A 166 9.61 -9.35 -24.27
CA ASP A 166 8.33 -9.31 -25.00
C ASP A 166 7.79 -7.88 -25.20
N LEU A 167 8.42 -6.85 -24.61
CA LEU A 167 7.95 -5.47 -24.71
C LEU A 167 8.12 -4.91 -26.15
N PRO A 168 7.16 -4.09 -26.63
CA PRO A 168 7.31 -3.39 -27.90
C PRO A 168 8.45 -2.36 -27.80
N ILE A 169 9.27 -2.29 -28.87
CA ILE A 169 10.43 -1.38 -28.94
C ILE A 169 10.16 -0.31 -29.98
N GLY A 170 10.33 0.98 -29.59
CA GLY A 170 10.03 2.12 -30.44
C GLY A 170 8.54 2.37 -30.65
N GLU A 171 7.70 1.76 -29.82
CA GLU A 171 6.25 1.97 -29.79
C GLU A 171 5.81 2.30 -28.36
N SER A 172 4.76 3.11 -28.23
CA SER A 172 4.15 3.43 -26.94
C SER A 172 3.39 2.23 -26.38
N PHE A 173 3.53 2.01 -25.07
CA PHE A 173 2.73 1.02 -24.33
C PHE A 173 2.54 1.46 -22.87
N ASN A 174 1.48 0.92 -22.24
CA ASN A 174 1.22 1.17 -20.83
C ASN A 174 2.16 0.36 -19.93
N TRP A 175 3.12 1.03 -19.29
CA TRP A 175 4.08 0.44 -18.35
C TRP A 175 3.42 -0.19 -17.14
N VAL A 176 2.36 0.44 -16.60
CA VAL A 176 1.67 -0.04 -15.39
C VAL A 176 1.15 -1.44 -15.64
N ASP A 177 0.44 -1.65 -16.74
CA ASP A 177 -0.18 -2.94 -17.08
C ASP A 177 0.83 -3.98 -17.55
N SER A 178 1.73 -3.58 -18.48
CA SER A 178 2.61 -4.51 -19.17
C SER A 178 3.79 -4.98 -18.33
N VAL A 179 4.24 -4.18 -17.32
CA VAL A 179 5.41 -4.49 -16.52
C VAL A 179 5.08 -4.58 -15.04
N SER A 180 4.58 -3.50 -14.44
CA SER A 180 4.47 -3.41 -12.98
C SER A 180 3.44 -4.38 -12.42
N ILE A 181 2.24 -4.43 -13.02
CA ILE A 181 1.17 -5.36 -12.65
C ILE A 181 1.60 -6.80 -12.95
N GLU A 182 2.18 -7.07 -14.11
CA GLU A 182 2.59 -8.43 -14.46
C GLU A 182 3.60 -9.00 -13.47
N LEU A 183 4.66 -8.24 -13.13
CA LEU A 183 5.68 -8.71 -12.19
C LEU A 183 5.13 -8.97 -10.79
N THR A 184 4.32 -8.04 -10.26
CA THR A 184 3.77 -8.19 -8.91
C THR A 184 2.73 -9.31 -8.83
N THR A 185 1.89 -9.44 -9.85
CA THR A 185 0.86 -10.48 -9.93
C THR A 185 1.47 -11.87 -10.03
N MET A 186 2.51 -12.03 -10.86
CA MET A 186 3.27 -13.27 -10.96
C MET A 186 3.92 -13.66 -9.64
N MET A 187 4.42 -12.66 -8.89
CA MET A 187 5.01 -12.91 -7.57
C MET A 187 3.97 -13.37 -6.56
N LEU A 188 2.82 -12.71 -6.49
CA LEU A 188 1.71 -13.11 -5.64
C LEU A 188 1.22 -14.52 -5.98
N ALA A 189 1.03 -14.82 -7.26
CA ALA A 189 0.63 -16.15 -7.70
C ALA A 189 1.60 -17.24 -7.20
N THR A 190 2.91 -16.93 -7.15
CA THR A 190 3.91 -17.85 -6.58
C THR A 190 3.79 -17.97 -5.07
N LEU A 191 3.60 -16.86 -4.35
CA LEU A 191 3.53 -16.88 -2.89
C LEU A 191 2.30 -17.61 -2.36
N PHE A 192 1.19 -17.56 -3.12
CA PHE A 192 -0.06 -18.23 -2.80
C PHE A 192 -0.21 -19.62 -3.44
N ASP A 193 0.74 -20.03 -4.31
CA ASP A 193 0.58 -21.17 -5.22
C ASP A 193 -0.77 -21.13 -5.94
N PHE A 194 -1.07 -19.95 -6.49
CA PHE A 194 -2.32 -19.60 -7.16
C PHE A 194 -2.23 -19.98 -8.64
N PRO A 195 -3.32 -20.46 -9.28
CA PRO A 195 -3.34 -20.76 -10.70
C PRO A 195 -2.85 -19.59 -11.55
N PHE A 196 -1.79 -19.84 -12.33
CA PHE A 196 -1.06 -18.78 -13.01
C PHE A 196 -1.90 -18.05 -14.06
N GLU A 197 -2.79 -18.77 -14.73
CA GLU A 197 -3.70 -18.26 -15.75
C GLU A 197 -4.75 -17.32 -15.16
N GLU A 198 -5.07 -17.48 -13.89
CA GLU A 198 -6.06 -16.66 -13.17
C GLU A 198 -5.43 -15.54 -12.33
N ARG A 199 -4.11 -15.39 -12.38
CA ARG A 199 -3.36 -14.46 -11.52
C ARG A 199 -3.88 -13.01 -11.53
N ARG A 200 -4.50 -12.55 -12.63
CA ARG A 200 -5.08 -11.20 -12.73
C ARG A 200 -6.24 -10.96 -11.76
N LYS A 201 -6.88 -12.02 -11.26
CA LYS A 201 -7.86 -11.90 -10.16
C LYS A 201 -7.23 -11.29 -8.90
N LEU A 202 -5.96 -11.64 -8.60
CA LEU A 202 -5.24 -11.09 -7.45
C LEU A 202 -5.09 -9.57 -7.55
N THR A 203 -4.78 -9.05 -8.74
CA THR A 203 -4.74 -7.60 -8.99
C THR A 203 -6.13 -6.98 -8.84
N ARG A 204 -7.16 -7.59 -9.45
CA ARG A 204 -8.54 -7.09 -9.34
C ARG A 204 -9.00 -6.99 -7.89
N TRP A 205 -8.79 -8.03 -7.08
CA TRP A 205 -9.18 -8.01 -5.66
C TRP A 205 -8.36 -7.01 -4.84
N SER A 206 -7.08 -6.77 -5.20
CA SER A 206 -6.27 -5.71 -4.61
C SER A 206 -6.86 -4.33 -4.88
N ASP A 207 -7.15 -4.04 -6.14
CA ASP A 207 -7.73 -2.78 -6.58
C ASP A 207 -9.08 -2.53 -5.90
N VAL A 208 -9.95 -3.54 -5.88
CA VAL A 208 -11.27 -3.50 -5.21
C VAL A 208 -11.15 -3.28 -3.70
N ALA A 209 -10.17 -3.90 -3.04
CA ALA A 209 -10.00 -3.76 -1.59
C ALA A 209 -9.65 -2.33 -1.18
N THR A 210 -8.87 -1.62 -2.01
CA THR A 210 -8.39 -0.26 -1.74
C THR A 210 -9.18 0.84 -2.44
N ALA A 211 -10.15 0.47 -3.30
CA ALA A 211 -10.93 1.41 -4.11
C ALA A 211 -11.81 2.33 -3.26
N VAL A 212 -11.94 3.55 -3.73
CA VAL A 212 -13.01 4.48 -3.37
C VAL A 212 -14.17 4.23 -4.34
N PRO A 213 -15.36 3.86 -3.88
CA PRO A 213 -16.51 3.65 -4.76
C PRO A 213 -16.84 4.89 -5.60
N GLY A 214 -17.17 4.70 -6.87
CA GLY A 214 -17.42 5.79 -7.81
C GLY A 214 -16.17 6.42 -8.43
N ALA A 215 -14.95 5.99 -8.03
CA ALA A 215 -13.68 6.50 -8.57
C ALA A 215 -13.10 5.63 -9.70
N GLY A 216 -13.93 4.87 -10.41
CA GLY A 216 -13.56 4.16 -11.65
C GLY A 216 -13.15 2.69 -11.48
N VAL A 217 -12.92 2.19 -10.25
CA VAL A 217 -12.59 0.78 -10.00
C VAL A 217 -13.84 -0.03 -9.67
N VAL A 218 -14.66 0.48 -8.79
CA VAL A 218 -15.99 -0.05 -8.43
C VAL A 218 -16.99 1.10 -8.40
N ASP A 219 -18.22 0.82 -8.80
CA ASP A 219 -19.29 1.83 -8.87
C ASP A 219 -19.96 2.04 -7.51
N SER A 220 -19.98 1.01 -6.66
CA SER A 220 -20.66 1.04 -5.38
C SER A 220 -19.97 0.17 -4.33
N GLU A 221 -20.30 0.40 -3.06
CA GLU A 221 -19.85 -0.45 -1.96
C GLU A 221 -20.46 -1.86 -2.04
N GLU A 222 -21.66 -2.01 -2.61
CA GLU A 222 -22.27 -3.31 -2.88
C GLU A 222 -21.42 -4.13 -3.87
N GLN A 223 -21.05 -3.53 -4.99
CA GLN A 223 -20.13 -4.18 -5.95
C GLN A 223 -18.82 -4.57 -5.27
N ARG A 224 -18.22 -3.66 -4.53
CA ARG A 224 -16.98 -3.91 -3.79
C ARG A 224 -17.11 -5.10 -2.87
N ARG A 225 -18.20 -5.16 -2.08
CA ARG A 225 -18.49 -6.27 -1.18
C ARG A 225 -18.66 -7.58 -1.93
N ALA A 226 -19.40 -7.58 -3.03
CA ALA A 226 -19.64 -8.79 -3.84
C ALA A 226 -18.33 -9.38 -4.36
N GLU A 227 -17.43 -8.56 -4.88
CA GLU A 227 -16.13 -9.00 -5.38
C GLU A 227 -15.19 -9.50 -4.26
N LEU A 228 -15.23 -8.89 -3.07
CA LEU A 228 -14.47 -9.39 -1.92
C LEU A 228 -15.02 -10.72 -1.36
N ILE A 229 -16.33 -10.94 -1.46
CA ILE A 229 -16.92 -12.24 -1.14
C ILE A 229 -16.53 -13.29 -2.16
N GLU A 230 -16.46 -12.96 -3.46
CA GLU A 230 -15.90 -13.87 -4.48
C GLU A 230 -14.46 -14.26 -4.15
N CYS A 231 -13.63 -13.29 -3.75
CA CYS A 231 -12.27 -13.54 -3.26
C CYS A 231 -12.26 -14.54 -2.10
N LEU A 232 -13.11 -14.33 -1.08
CA LEU A 232 -13.23 -15.24 0.06
C LEU A 232 -13.62 -16.65 -0.38
N GLN A 233 -14.61 -16.80 -1.24
CA GLN A 233 -15.09 -18.10 -1.72
C GLN A 233 -13.97 -18.85 -2.47
N TYR A 234 -13.24 -18.14 -3.34
CA TYR A 234 -12.13 -18.71 -4.09
C TYR A 234 -11.03 -19.23 -3.17
N PHE A 235 -10.58 -18.39 -2.24
CA PHE A 235 -9.51 -18.77 -1.31
C PHE A 235 -9.97 -19.79 -0.26
N THR A 236 -11.25 -19.84 0.08
CA THR A 236 -11.79 -20.91 0.94
C THR A 236 -11.65 -22.28 0.27
N ALA A 237 -11.88 -22.37 -1.05
CA ALA A 237 -11.67 -23.60 -1.80
C ALA A 237 -10.19 -24.03 -1.82
N LEU A 238 -9.26 -23.07 -2.02
CA LEU A 238 -7.82 -23.32 -1.90
C LEU A 238 -7.40 -23.73 -0.49
N TRP A 239 -7.94 -23.07 0.53
CA TRP A 239 -7.69 -23.42 1.93
C TRP A 239 -8.05 -24.89 2.23
N GLU A 240 -9.25 -25.34 1.83
CA GLU A 240 -9.69 -26.72 2.03
C GLU A 240 -8.84 -27.72 1.22
N GLU A 241 -8.32 -27.31 0.08
CA GLU A 241 -7.35 -28.13 -0.66
C GLU A 241 -6.02 -28.22 0.09
N ARG A 242 -5.46 -27.10 0.55
CA ARG A 242 -4.18 -27.03 1.25
C ARG A 242 -4.22 -27.70 2.63
N LYS A 243 -5.35 -27.77 3.29
CA LYS A 243 -5.53 -28.60 4.49
C LYS A 243 -5.27 -30.09 4.20
N ARG A 244 -5.64 -30.55 3.02
CA ARG A 244 -5.46 -31.96 2.62
C ARG A 244 -4.08 -32.22 1.98
N ASN A 245 -3.60 -31.27 1.23
CA ASN A 245 -2.38 -31.35 0.44
C ASN A 245 -1.50 -30.10 0.69
N PRO A 246 -0.76 -30.04 1.81
CA PRO A 246 0.02 -28.85 2.15
C PRO A 246 1.20 -28.63 1.19
N GLY A 247 1.39 -27.40 0.75
CA GLY A 247 2.53 -26.89 0.01
C GLY A 247 3.45 -26.02 0.87
N ASN A 248 4.35 -25.31 0.20
CA ASN A 248 5.24 -24.31 0.82
C ASN A 248 4.75 -22.87 0.56
N ASP A 249 3.45 -22.70 0.38
CA ASP A 249 2.79 -21.45 0.07
C ASP A 249 2.15 -20.79 1.30
N LEU A 250 1.75 -19.53 1.16
CA LEU A 250 1.13 -18.74 2.24
C LEU A 250 -0.17 -19.36 2.75
N ILE A 251 -0.99 -19.95 1.86
CA ILE A 251 -2.26 -20.56 2.25
C ILE A 251 -2.00 -21.79 3.12
N SER A 252 -1.06 -22.65 2.70
CA SER A 252 -0.63 -23.81 3.48
C SER A 252 -0.10 -23.42 4.86
N MET A 253 0.71 -22.35 4.95
CA MET A 253 1.22 -21.84 6.22
C MET A 253 0.10 -21.38 7.15
N LEU A 254 -0.88 -20.66 6.63
CA LEU A 254 -2.04 -20.22 7.41
C LEU A 254 -2.91 -21.41 7.82
N ALA A 255 -3.14 -22.38 6.92
CA ALA A 255 -4.02 -23.53 7.16
C ALA A 255 -3.45 -24.54 8.17
N HIS A 256 -2.12 -24.58 8.36
CA HIS A 256 -1.42 -25.51 9.25
C HIS A 256 -0.72 -24.82 10.44
N GLY A 257 -0.74 -23.50 10.51
CA GLY A 257 -0.21 -22.77 11.66
C GLY A 257 -1.07 -23.01 12.90
N ASP A 258 -0.47 -23.35 14.04
CA ASP A 258 -1.22 -23.65 15.27
C ASP A 258 -2.16 -22.52 15.70
N ASP A 259 -1.78 -21.29 15.40
CA ASP A 259 -2.49 -20.08 15.79
C ASP A 259 -3.40 -19.50 14.68
N THR A 260 -3.41 -20.13 13.48
CA THR A 260 -4.14 -19.61 12.31
C THR A 260 -5.09 -20.62 11.67
N LYS A 261 -4.90 -21.92 11.94
CA LYS A 261 -5.68 -23.01 11.32
C LYS A 261 -7.18 -22.97 11.60
N ASP A 262 -7.59 -22.30 12.67
CA ASP A 262 -8.97 -22.19 13.13
C ASP A 262 -9.51 -20.75 12.98
N MET A 263 -8.93 -19.94 12.06
CA MET A 263 -9.42 -18.59 11.78
C MET A 263 -10.88 -18.60 11.31
N GLU A 264 -11.63 -17.61 11.81
CA GLU A 264 -12.95 -17.32 11.27
C GLU A 264 -12.87 -16.85 9.80
N PRO A 265 -13.88 -17.08 8.95
CA PRO A 265 -13.83 -16.77 7.52
C PRO A 265 -13.50 -15.30 7.21
N LEU A 266 -14.02 -14.35 7.96
CA LEU A 266 -13.75 -12.92 7.74
C LEU A 266 -12.33 -12.50 8.22
N GLU A 267 -11.78 -13.17 9.21
CA GLU A 267 -10.39 -12.99 9.63
C GLU A 267 -9.44 -13.55 8.58
N PHE A 268 -9.75 -14.72 8.02
CA PHE A 268 -9.00 -15.28 6.91
C PHE A 268 -9.03 -14.35 5.69
N LEU A 269 -10.21 -13.86 5.29
CA LEU A 269 -10.34 -12.87 4.21
C LEU A 269 -9.49 -11.62 4.47
N GLY A 270 -9.56 -11.08 5.69
CA GLY A 270 -8.78 -9.89 6.05
C GLY A 270 -7.27 -10.11 5.90
N ASN A 271 -6.75 -11.25 6.35
CA ASN A 271 -5.35 -11.58 6.20
C ASN A 271 -4.95 -11.82 4.73
N LEU A 272 -5.82 -12.42 3.93
CA LEU A 272 -5.60 -12.57 2.48
C LEU A 272 -5.53 -11.22 1.78
N ILE A 273 -6.52 -10.34 2.02
CA ILE A 273 -6.54 -8.98 1.47
C ILE A 273 -5.27 -8.22 1.86
N LEU A 274 -4.86 -8.30 3.13
CA LEU A 274 -3.62 -7.67 3.60
C LEU A 274 -2.40 -8.13 2.80
N LEU A 275 -2.27 -9.45 2.57
CA LEU A 275 -1.12 -10.03 1.87
C LEU A 275 -1.17 -9.72 0.36
N ILE A 276 -2.36 -9.71 -0.23
CA ILE A 276 -2.56 -9.37 -1.65
C ILE A 276 -2.24 -7.88 -1.87
N VAL A 277 -2.88 -6.97 -1.15
CA VAL A 277 -2.68 -5.52 -1.28
C VAL A 277 -1.22 -5.14 -0.96
N GLY A 278 -0.69 -5.66 0.15
CA GLY A 278 0.69 -5.38 0.56
C GLY A 278 1.74 -5.85 -0.45
N GLY A 279 1.50 -6.97 -1.14
CA GLY A 279 2.43 -7.53 -2.13
C GLY A 279 2.25 -6.96 -3.54
N ASN A 280 1.09 -6.45 -3.88
CA ASN A 280 0.75 -5.93 -5.20
C ASN A 280 0.94 -4.41 -5.30
N ASP A 281 0.08 -3.64 -4.63
CA ASP A 281 -0.08 -2.20 -4.88
C ASP A 281 1.20 -1.41 -4.57
N THR A 282 1.86 -1.71 -3.47
CA THR A 282 3.02 -0.94 -3.05
C THR A 282 4.22 -1.16 -3.95
N THR A 283 4.44 -2.40 -4.38
CA THR A 283 5.57 -2.77 -5.23
C THR A 283 5.36 -2.31 -6.67
N ARG A 284 4.16 -2.51 -7.26
CA ARG A 284 3.86 -2.02 -8.62
C ARG A 284 4.00 -0.51 -8.73
N ASN A 285 3.51 0.24 -7.73
CA ASN A 285 3.60 1.70 -7.73
C ASN A 285 5.04 2.18 -7.51
N SER A 286 5.88 1.43 -6.79
CA SER A 286 7.31 1.73 -6.67
C SER A 286 8.08 1.43 -7.97
N MET A 287 7.71 0.37 -8.70
CA MET A 287 8.28 0.06 -10.03
C MET A 287 7.96 1.17 -11.04
N THR A 288 6.68 1.54 -11.14
CA THR A 288 6.22 2.62 -12.04
C THR A 288 6.82 3.96 -11.63
N GLY A 289 6.77 4.29 -10.33
CA GLY A 289 7.35 5.52 -9.79
C GLY A 289 8.85 5.65 -10.02
N GLY A 290 9.57 4.54 -10.11
CA GLY A 290 11.00 4.54 -10.46
C GLY A 290 11.26 5.00 -11.89
N ILE A 291 10.48 4.51 -12.87
CA ILE A 291 10.57 4.99 -14.27
C ILE A 291 10.23 6.47 -14.34
N TYR A 292 9.11 6.87 -13.74
CA TYR A 292 8.70 8.27 -13.71
C TYR A 292 9.74 9.19 -13.04
N ALA A 293 10.29 8.77 -11.89
CA ALA A 293 11.30 9.54 -11.19
C ALA A 293 12.58 9.75 -12.03
N PHE A 294 13.06 8.73 -12.71
CA PHE A 294 14.25 8.89 -13.57
C PHE A 294 13.97 9.70 -14.85
N ASN A 295 12.71 9.83 -15.28
CA ASN A 295 12.37 10.80 -16.34
C ASN A 295 12.35 12.24 -15.80
N LYS A 296 11.97 12.46 -14.55
CA LYS A 296 12.05 13.77 -13.89
C LYS A 296 13.51 14.16 -13.52
N PHE A 297 14.36 13.17 -13.23
CA PHE A 297 15.74 13.36 -12.80
C PHE A 297 16.72 12.54 -13.67
N PRO A 298 16.89 12.90 -14.96
CA PRO A 298 17.66 12.13 -15.92
C PRO A 298 19.16 12.04 -15.57
N ASP A 299 19.73 13.03 -14.88
CA ASP A 299 21.08 13.02 -14.35
C ASP A 299 21.32 11.88 -13.35
N GLN A 300 20.30 11.51 -12.57
CA GLN A 300 20.38 10.38 -11.64
C GLN A 300 20.34 9.03 -12.37
N LEU A 301 19.63 8.93 -13.50
CA LEU A 301 19.68 7.73 -14.35
C LEU A 301 21.07 7.56 -14.97
N GLU A 302 21.68 8.64 -15.50
CA GLU A 302 23.03 8.61 -16.04
C GLU A 302 24.06 8.22 -14.95
N LYS A 303 23.91 8.74 -13.75
CA LYS A 303 24.72 8.36 -12.59
C LYS A 303 24.58 6.88 -12.27
N LEU A 304 23.34 6.33 -12.31
CA LEU A 304 23.07 4.91 -12.07
C LEU A 304 23.68 4.03 -13.17
N ARG A 305 23.61 4.46 -14.45
CA ARG A 305 24.26 3.78 -15.59
C ARG A 305 25.77 3.74 -15.45
N ALA A 306 26.35 4.86 -15.03
CA ALA A 306 27.81 4.96 -14.82
C ALA A 306 28.28 4.09 -13.63
N ASN A 307 27.45 3.85 -12.65
CA ASN A 307 27.76 3.03 -11.47
C ASN A 307 26.59 2.15 -11.03
N PRO A 308 26.38 0.97 -11.64
CA PRO A 308 25.31 0.03 -11.26
C PRO A 308 25.38 -0.49 -9.82
N ALA A 309 26.52 -0.34 -9.13
CA ALA A 309 26.62 -0.68 -7.71
C ALA A 309 25.70 0.20 -6.81
N LEU A 310 25.20 1.31 -7.34
CA LEU A 310 24.22 2.17 -6.67
C LEU A 310 22.77 1.61 -6.73
N ILE A 311 22.47 0.54 -7.49
CA ILE A 311 21.11 0.01 -7.60
C ILE A 311 20.44 -0.22 -6.23
N PRO A 312 21.08 -0.83 -5.22
CA PRO A 312 20.43 -1.02 -3.92
C PRO A 312 20.10 0.29 -3.19
N SER A 313 20.89 1.34 -3.37
CA SER A 313 20.61 2.67 -2.81
C SER A 313 19.53 3.39 -3.61
N ALA A 314 19.60 3.30 -4.95
CA ALA A 314 18.61 3.84 -5.86
C ALA A 314 17.20 3.24 -5.60
N VAL A 315 17.11 1.94 -5.35
CA VAL A 315 15.85 1.26 -4.99
C VAL A 315 15.26 1.84 -3.70
N ALA A 316 16.07 2.01 -2.66
CA ALA A 316 15.61 2.61 -1.41
C ALA A 316 15.16 4.07 -1.61
N GLU A 317 15.85 4.83 -2.45
CA GLU A 317 15.47 6.22 -2.78
C GLU A 317 14.20 6.30 -3.63
N ILE A 318 14.02 5.39 -4.59
CA ILE A 318 12.75 5.26 -5.34
C ILE A 318 11.59 5.02 -4.38
N ILE A 319 11.74 4.08 -3.43
CA ILE A 319 10.70 3.76 -2.44
C ILE A 319 10.42 4.96 -1.52
N ARG A 320 11.45 5.72 -1.10
CA ARG A 320 11.30 6.95 -0.35
C ARG A 320 10.54 8.01 -1.16
N TRP A 321 10.99 8.26 -2.38
CA TRP A 321 10.45 9.30 -3.25
C TRP A 321 9.01 9.01 -3.67
N GLN A 322 8.71 7.76 -4.00
CA GLN A 322 7.37 7.31 -4.37
C GLN A 322 6.42 7.26 -3.18
N THR A 323 6.82 6.69 -2.07
CA THR A 323 5.98 6.45 -0.87
C THR A 323 4.60 5.91 -1.26
N PRO A 324 4.50 4.64 -1.67
CA PRO A 324 3.28 4.11 -2.31
C PRO A 324 2.07 3.98 -1.38
N LEU A 325 2.26 3.90 -0.07
CA LEU A 325 1.21 4.11 0.93
C LEU A 325 1.43 5.48 1.57
N ALA A 326 0.46 6.38 1.39
CA ALA A 326 0.60 7.76 1.80
C ALA A 326 0.57 7.91 3.32
N TYR A 327 -0.24 7.12 4.02
CA TYR A 327 -0.37 7.14 5.47
C TYR A 327 -0.71 5.76 6.05
N MET A 328 -0.60 5.67 7.37
CA MET A 328 -1.20 4.64 8.21
C MET A 328 -1.87 5.28 9.41
N ARG A 329 -2.90 4.62 9.97
CA ARG A 329 -3.61 5.08 11.16
C ARG A 329 -3.20 4.30 12.41
N ARG A 330 -3.28 5.00 13.55
CA ARG A 330 -3.32 4.43 14.89
C ARG A 330 -4.50 5.06 15.65
N THR A 331 -4.83 4.49 16.80
CA THR A 331 -5.81 5.04 17.72
C THR A 331 -5.15 5.22 19.08
N ALA A 332 -5.33 6.37 19.72
CA ALA A 332 -4.75 6.63 21.02
C ALA A 332 -5.45 5.85 22.14
N ASN A 333 -4.70 5.06 22.93
CA ASN A 333 -5.24 4.29 24.06
C ASN A 333 -5.41 5.13 25.34
N GLU A 334 -4.78 6.30 25.38
CA GLU A 334 -4.81 7.25 26.50
C GLU A 334 -4.57 8.66 25.97
N ASP A 335 -4.74 9.69 26.81
CA ASP A 335 -4.36 11.05 26.46
C ASP A 335 -2.85 11.15 26.29
N VAL A 336 -2.37 11.63 25.15
CA VAL A 336 -0.93 11.71 24.82
C VAL A 336 -0.56 13.09 24.28
N GLU A 337 0.56 13.63 24.79
CA GLU A 337 1.13 14.88 24.28
C GLU A 337 2.06 14.63 23.09
N ILE A 338 1.74 15.22 21.93
CA ILE A 338 2.57 15.22 20.72
C ILE A 338 2.65 16.66 20.19
N GLY A 339 3.87 17.16 19.99
CA GLY A 339 4.07 18.51 19.42
C GLY A 339 3.41 19.64 20.21
N GLY A 340 3.23 19.48 21.53
CA GLY A 340 2.57 20.46 22.40
C GLY A 340 1.03 20.44 22.31
N LYS A 341 0.45 19.47 21.62
CA LYS A 341 -1.01 19.26 21.54
C LYS A 341 -1.40 17.96 22.22
N THR A 342 -2.56 17.94 22.87
CA THR A 342 -3.11 16.77 23.56
C THR A 342 -4.00 15.99 22.61
N ILE A 343 -3.53 14.84 22.14
CA ILE A 343 -4.33 13.81 21.47
C ILE A 343 -5.11 13.08 22.55
N LYS A 344 -6.43 13.05 22.42
CA LYS A 344 -7.29 12.41 23.42
C LYS A 344 -7.34 10.91 23.21
N LYS A 345 -7.62 10.19 24.29
CA LYS A 345 -7.99 8.78 24.19
C LYS A 345 -9.09 8.59 23.12
N ASP A 346 -8.96 7.54 22.33
CA ASP A 346 -9.85 7.14 21.25
C ASP A 346 -9.80 8.05 20.00
N ASP A 347 -9.02 9.16 20.01
CA ASP A 347 -8.74 9.94 18.80
C ASP A 347 -7.95 9.08 17.78
N GLN A 348 -8.29 9.24 16.51
CA GLN A 348 -7.55 8.65 15.39
C GLN A 348 -6.33 9.48 15.06
N VAL A 349 -5.20 8.84 14.74
CA VAL A 349 -3.92 9.49 14.43
C VAL A 349 -3.38 8.99 13.11
N LEU A 350 -3.36 9.84 12.12
CA LEU A 350 -2.86 9.56 10.78
C LEU A 350 -1.38 9.92 10.69
N MET A 351 -0.55 8.94 10.40
CA MET A 351 0.88 9.08 10.20
C MET A 351 1.16 9.25 8.71
N TRP A 352 1.30 10.46 8.22
CA TRP A 352 1.51 10.76 6.80
C TRP A 352 2.95 10.45 6.37
N TYR A 353 3.21 9.20 6.00
CA TYR A 353 4.52 8.75 5.52
C TYR A 353 5.00 9.54 4.31
N VAL A 354 4.07 9.90 3.40
CA VAL A 354 4.36 10.73 2.22
C VAL A 354 4.93 12.10 2.60
N SER A 355 4.43 12.70 3.69
CA SER A 355 4.94 13.95 4.23
C SER A 355 6.27 13.77 4.95
N GLY A 356 6.37 12.80 5.86
CA GLY A 356 7.60 12.56 6.61
C GLY A 356 8.78 12.14 5.74
N ASN A 357 8.55 11.47 4.60
CA ASN A 357 9.58 11.18 3.61
C ASN A 357 10.04 12.41 2.81
N ARG A 358 9.33 13.52 2.94
CA ARG A 358 9.66 14.84 2.36
C ARG A 358 10.05 15.86 3.43
N ASP A 359 10.29 15.42 4.67
CA ASP A 359 10.69 16.30 5.75
C ASP A 359 12.14 16.77 5.56
N GLU A 360 12.32 18.05 5.30
CA GLU A 360 13.59 18.74 5.06
C GLU A 360 14.52 18.74 6.29
N ARG A 361 13.99 18.46 7.48
CA ARG A 361 14.74 18.31 8.73
C ARG A 361 15.52 17.01 8.78
N VAL A 362 15.11 16.01 7.97
CA VAL A 362 15.67 14.66 7.93
C VAL A 362 16.36 14.37 6.60
N PHE A 363 15.74 14.79 5.50
CA PHE A 363 16.26 14.55 4.15
C PHE A 363 16.62 15.86 3.47
N GLU A 364 17.88 16.06 3.15
CA GLU A 364 18.34 17.20 2.35
C GLU A 364 17.70 17.13 0.96
N SER A 365 17.22 18.28 0.42
CA SER A 365 16.50 18.32 -0.87
C SER A 365 15.48 17.18 -1.00
N PRO A 366 14.47 17.09 -0.12
CA PRO A 366 13.63 15.89 0.02
C PRO A 366 12.74 15.63 -1.20
N ASN A 367 12.50 16.65 -2.02
CA ASN A 367 11.71 16.55 -3.25
C ASN A 367 12.50 15.95 -4.42
N ASP A 368 13.85 16.02 -4.36
CA ASP A 368 14.73 15.48 -5.39
C ASP A 368 14.95 13.97 -5.19
N LEU A 369 15.13 13.28 -6.32
CA LEU A 369 15.64 11.91 -6.34
C LEU A 369 17.16 11.97 -6.25
N ILE A 370 17.75 11.41 -5.18
CA ILE A 370 19.21 11.38 -4.97
C ILE A 370 19.61 9.93 -4.67
N ILE A 371 20.04 9.20 -5.70
CA ILE A 371 20.22 7.73 -5.63
C ILE A 371 21.35 7.25 -4.70
N ASP A 372 22.22 8.13 -4.27
CA ASP A 372 23.30 7.86 -3.30
C ASP A 372 23.11 8.60 -1.97
N ARG A 373 21.88 8.97 -1.64
CA ARG A 373 21.53 9.60 -0.37
C ARG A 373 21.98 8.75 0.82
N LYS A 374 22.76 9.34 1.73
CA LYS A 374 23.41 8.61 2.85
C LYS A 374 22.43 7.97 3.82
N ASN A 375 21.29 8.64 4.11
CA ASN A 375 20.30 8.20 5.08
C ASN A 375 19.02 7.62 4.46
N VAL A 376 19.05 7.23 3.19
CA VAL A 376 17.89 6.79 2.43
C VAL A 376 17.12 5.64 3.11
N ARG A 377 17.82 4.70 3.75
CA ARG A 377 17.19 3.55 4.42
C ARG A 377 16.42 3.90 5.70
N GLN A 378 16.43 5.19 6.09
CA GLN A 378 15.60 5.68 7.19
C GLN A 378 14.21 6.12 6.75
N HIS A 379 13.85 5.98 5.46
CA HIS A 379 12.52 6.37 4.96
C HIS A 379 11.38 5.65 5.70
N LEU A 380 10.21 6.30 5.75
CA LEU A 380 9.02 5.82 6.45
C LEU A 380 8.17 4.82 5.65
N SER A 381 8.43 4.64 4.35
CA SER A 381 7.56 3.83 3.47
C SER A 381 7.34 2.39 3.92
N PHE A 382 8.25 1.84 4.71
CA PHE A 382 8.09 0.51 5.33
C PHE A 382 7.59 0.56 6.77
N GLY A 383 7.31 1.73 7.30
CA GLY A 383 6.96 1.91 8.71
C GLY A 383 8.09 1.56 9.68
N PHE A 384 7.80 1.72 10.95
CA PHE A 384 8.67 1.37 12.08
C PHE A 384 7.90 0.54 13.12
N GLY A 385 8.57 0.17 14.21
CA GLY A 385 7.95 -0.58 15.30
C GLY A 385 7.53 -2.00 14.92
N ILE A 386 6.53 -2.51 15.63
CA ILE A 386 6.09 -3.91 15.52
C ILE A 386 5.39 -4.21 14.18
N HIS A 387 4.78 -3.20 13.58
CA HIS A 387 4.09 -3.31 12.29
C HIS A 387 4.97 -3.00 11.08
N ARG A 388 6.28 -2.82 11.26
CA ARG A 388 7.18 -2.61 10.13
C ARG A 388 6.93 -3.64 9.03
N CYS A 389 6.92 -3.18 7.77
CA CYS A 389 6.64 -4.01 6.60
C CYS A 389 7.42 -5.33 6.63
N MET A 390 6.69 -6.43 6.57
CA MET A 390 7.26 -7.78 6.56
C MET A 390 7.92 -8.10 5.21
N GLY A 391 7.31 -7.61 4.11
CA GLY A 391 7.75 -7.84 2.74
C GLY A 391 8.86 -6.91 2.23
N ASN A 392 9.44 -6.04 3.06
CA ASN A 392 10.38 -5.02 2.61
C ASN A 392 11.56 -5.57 1.80
N ARG A 393 12.13 -6.72 2.21
CA ARG A 393 13.26 -7.35 1.49
C ARG A 393 12.82 -7.91 0.14
N LEU A 394 11.61 -8.46 0.04
CA LEU A 394 11.06 -8.97 -1.20
C LEU A 394 10.78 -7.82 -2.19
N ALA A 395 10.20 -6.73 -1.72
CA ALA A 395 9.96 -5.53 -2.52
C ALA A 395 11.27 -4.93 -3.05
N GLU A 396 12.27 -4.72 -2.15
CA GLU A 396 13.59 -4.23 -2.55
C GLU A 396 14.26 -5.16 -3.57
N MET A 397 14.12 -6.49 -3.42
CA MET A 397 14.68 -7.47 -4.35
C MET A 397 14.02 -7.40 -5.72
N GLN A 398 12.69 -7.31 -5.79
CA GLN A 398 11.96 -7.20 -7.06
C GLN A 398 12.38 -5.92 -7.82
N LEU A 399 12.44 -4.78 -7.14
CA LEU A 399 12.89 -3.54 -7.75
C LEU A 399 14.37 -3.62 -8.18
N ARG A 400 15.24 -4.20 -7.35
CA ARG A 400 16.66 -4.38 -7.67
C ARG A 400 16.84 -5.22 -8.94
N VAL A 401 16.17 -6.37 -9.02
CA VAL A 401 16.21 -7.24 -10.19
C VAL A 401 15.67 -6.53 -11.43
N LEU A 402 14.58 -5.78 -11.30
CA LEU A 402 14.04 -5.00 -12.41
C LEU A 402 15.08 -4.01 -12.96
N TRP A 403 15.74 -3.22 -12.11
CA TRP A 403 16.75 -2.26 -12.55
C TRP A 403 18.03 -2.93 -13.08
N GLU A 404 18.46 -4.05 -12.50
CA GLU A 404 19.58 -4.84 -13.03
C GLU A 404 19.32 -5.37 -14.45
N GLU A 405 18.06 -5.65 -14.79
CA GLU A 405 17.68 -6.15 -16.11
C GLU A 405 17.30 -5.02 -17.09
N LEU A 406 16.81 -3.87 -16.63
CA LEU A 406 16.46 -2.72 -17.47
C LEU A 406 17.70 -2.01 -18.02
N LEU A 407 18.67 -1.68 -17.15
CA LEU A 407 19.81 -0.85 -17.50
C LEU A 407 20.64 -1.40 -18.67
N PRO A 408 20.94 -2.71 -18.76
CA PRO A 408 21.73 -3.25 -19.89
C PRO A 408 20.90 -3.45 -21.16
N ARG A 409 19.56 -3.40 -21.12
CA ARG A 409 18.68 -3.62 -22.28
C ARG A 409 18.32 -2.35 -23.02
N PHE A 410 18.08 -1.28 -22.28
CA PHE A 410 17.46 -0.09 -22.84
C PHE A 410 18.34 1.15 -22.64
N SER A 411 18.68 1.80 -23.74
CA SER A 411 19.39 3.08 -23.74
C SER A 411 18.48 4.24 -23.33
N LYS A 412 17.17 4.16 -23.66
CA LYS A 412 16.16 5.15 -23.31
C LYS A 412 14.89 4.46 -22.80
N MET A 413 14.30 5.06 -21.78
CA MET A 413 13.00 4.72 -21.21
C MET A 413 12.25 6.05 -21.04
N GLU A 414 11.43 6.42 -22.00
CA GLU A 414 10.78 7.73 -22.07
C GLU A 414 9.35 7.63 -21.63
N VAL A 415 8.95 8.42 -20.63
CA VAL A 415 7.56 8.65 -20.26
C VAL A 415 7.01 9.73 -21.17
N LEU A 416 5.99 9.40 -21.96
CA LEU A 416 5.53 10.25 -23.05
C LEU A 416 4.62 11.38 -22.58
N GLU A 417 3.80 11.11 -21.57
CA GLU A 417 2.84 12.06 -21.02
C GLU A 417 2.82 11.98 -19.48
N GLU A 418 2.22 12.96 -18.83
CA GLU A 418 2.02 12.94 -17.38
C GLU A 418 1.15 11.72 -17.01
N PRO A 419 1.60 10.85 -16.09
CA PRO A 419 0.86 9.63 -15.77
C PRO A 419 -0.51 9.91 -15.14
N GLU A 420 -1.49 9.07 -15.46
CA GLU A 420 -2.74 9.02 -14.70
C GLU A 420 -2.48 8.42 -13.32
N ARG A 421 -2.93 9.12 -12.27
CA ARG A 421 -2.76 8.69 -10.89
C ARG A 421 -4.04 8.11 -10.32
N ILE A 422 -3.86 7.21 -9.35
CA ILE A 422 -4.98 6.62 -8.60
C ILE A 422 -5.65 7.70 -7.76
N PHE A 423 -6.99 7.78 -7.83
CA PHE A 423 -7.79 8.64 -6.95
C PHE A 423 -7.90 7.98 -5.57
N SER A 424 -6.92 8.23 -4.71
CA SER A 424 -6.90 7.67 -3.36
C SER A 424 -5.94 8.46 -2.47
N PRO A 425 -6.37 8.86 -1.26
CA PRO A 425 -5.48 9.44 -0.26
C PRO A 425 -4.64 8.37 0.47
N PHE A 426 -4.92 7.08 0.26
CA PHE A 426 -4.22 5.96 0.92
C PHE A 426 -3.16 5.33 0.03
N VAL A 427 -3.53 4.91 -1.18
CA VAL A 427 -2.59 4.35 -2.16
C VAL A 427 -2.15 5.45 -3.12
N LYS A 428 -0.91 5.91 -2.97
CA LYS A 428 -0.29 6.85 -3.92
C LYS A 428 0.35 6.08 -5.06
N GLY A 429 -0.29 6.11 -6.23
CA GLY A 429 0.12 5.27 -7.35
C GLY A 429 -0.35 5.75 -8.70
N TYR A 430 -0.16 4.90 -9.70
CA TYR A 430 -0.42 5.17 -11.09
C TYR A 430 -1.44 4.18 -11.64
N ALA A 431 -2.46 4.70 -12.32
CA ALA A 431 -3.45 3.92 -13.05
C ALA A 431 -2.96 3.62 -14.48
N HIS A 432 -2.27 4.58 -15.10
CA HIS A 432 -1.76 4.48 -16.46
C HIS A 432 -0.47 5.30 -16.63
N MET A 433 0.48 4.80 -17.42
CA MET A 433 1.70 5.52 -17.81
C MET A 433 2.23 5.01 -19.14
N ASP A 434 2.16 5.84 -20.17
CA ASP A 434 2.70 5.53 -21.48
C ASP A 434 4.22 5.72 -21.51
N VAL A 435 4.90 4.68 -21.96
CA VAL A 435 6.36 4.61 -22.06
C VAL A 435 6.78 4.14 -23.44
N GLU A 436 7.84 4.70 -23.98
CA GLU A 436 8.56 4.21 -25.15
C GLU A 436 9.99 3.75 -24.75
N LEU A 437 10.39 2.59 -25.25
CA LEU A 437 11.71 2.02 -24.98
C LEU A 437 12.58 2.01 -26.25
N THR A 438 13.86 2.38 -26.08
CA THR A 438 14.89 2.25 -27.10
C THR A 438 15.98 1.29 -26.62
N LYS A 439 16.34 0.28 -27.40
CA LYS A 439 17.47 -0.64 -27.11
C LYS A 439 18.82 0.07 -27.27
N HIS A 440 19.87 -0.50 -26.64
CA HIS A 440 21.25 -0.11 -26.88
C HIS A 440 21.71 -0.42 -28.29
#